data_c7a2f2886225e919169e1b56da93f42b
#
_entry.id   c7a2f2886225e919169e1b56da93f42b
#
_cell.length_a   1.000
_cell.length_b   1.000
_cell.length_c   1.000
_cell.angle_alpha   90.00
_cell.angle_beta   90.00
_cell.angle_gamma   90.00
#
_symmetry.space_group_name_H-M   'P 1'
#
loop_
_entity.id
_entity.type
_entity.pdbx_description
1 polymer ?
#
loop_
_entity_poly.entity_id
_entity_poly.type
_entity_poly.pdbx_seq_one_letter_code
_entity_poly.pdbx_strand_id
1 'polypeptide(L)'
;MGGKKTSKTKSLLSFRRRSNKLPSPPPRSPPPTLEITGSPSENRLVPKPKKKTGGARLWMRFDRFGKSELVEWEKNTIIRHAAIPARDLRILGPVFSHSSNILAREKAMVVNLEFIKAIVTAEEILLLDPLRQEVLPFVEQLRQQLPHKTQPKLLGGAGGGDESVPEGAEELPLPFEFQVLEIALEVVCTYLDKNVAELEKGAYPVLDALAKNVSTKNLEHVRSLKSNLTRLLARVQKVRDEIEHLLDDNEDMAQLYLTRKWLQNQQLDAHLGATASNNLLNTSHSVRRINSTRSGSLVTSSDDNDVEDLEMMLEAYFMQLDGTRNKILSLSLVLRMDQGGKLGCLLLVSVIYY
;
A
#
# COMPACT_ATOMS: atom_id res chain seq x y z
N MET A 1 63.01 25.64 23.71
CA MET A 1 61.94 26.66 23.65
C MET A 1 60.78 26.02 22.96
N GLY A 2 59.86 25.52 23.52
CA GLY A 2 58.89 25.59 24.56
C GLY A 2 57.63 26.28 24.04
N GLY A 3 56.68 25.57 23.36
CA GLY A 3 55.40 26.11 22.92
C GLY A 3 54.26 25.16 23.32
N LYS A 4 53.66 25.42 24.48
CA LYS A 4 52.50 24.71 25.00
C LYS A 4 51.23 25.01 24.14
N LYS A 5 50.60 23.98 23.60
CA LYS A 5 49.23 24.05 23.03
C LYS A 5 48.21 23.79 24.15
N THR A 6 47.42 24.81 24.45
CA THR A 6 46.29 24.73 25.39
C THR A 6 45.04 24.28 24.63
N SER A 7 44.46 23.14 25.05
CA SER A 7 43.18 22.65 24.58
C SER A 7 42.04 23.41 25.28
N LYS A 8 41.16 24.05 24.50
CA LYS A 8 39.91 24.65 25.00
C LYS A 8 38.78 23.61 24.93
N THR A 9 38.39 23.15 26.08
CA THR A 9 37.14 22.38 26.28
C THR A 9 35.94 23.28 26.12
N LYS A 10 35.05 22.95 25.20
CA LYS A 10 33.73 23.61 25.05
C LYS A 10 32.72 22.96 25.99
N SER A 11 32.25 23.74 26.94
CA SER A 11 31.17 23.40 27.84
C SER A 11 29.81 23.36 27.11
N LEU A 12 29.10 22.25 27.21
CA LEU A 12 27.73 22.08 26.73
C LEU A 12 26.77 22.68 27.76
N LEU A 13 26.14 23.78 27.40
CA LEU A 13 25.06 24.40 28.18
C LEU A 13 23.76 23.63 27.98
N SER A 14 23.32 22.95 29.00
CA SER A 14 22.03 22.29 29.11
C SER A 14 20.93 23.33 29.32
N PHE A 15 20.05 23.50 28.33
CA PHE A 15 18.85 24.34 28.46
C PHE A 15 17.74 23.57 29.19
N ARG A 16 17.57 23.85 30.46
CA ARG A 16 16.45 23.40 31.28
C ARG A 16 15.20 24.23 30.94
N ARG A 17 14.23 23.67 30.22
CA ARG A 17 12.91 24.27 29.99
C ARG A 17 12.16 24.37 31.31
N ARG A 18 11.91 25.58 31.79
CA ARG A 18 10.95 25.89 32.87
C ARG A 18 9.55 25.76 32.29
N SER A 19 8.76 24.83 32.82
CA SER A 19 7.33 24.77 32.58
C SER A 19 6.63 25.79 33.48
N ASN A 20 6.04 26.81 32.91
CA ASN A 20 5.10 27.71 33.60
C ASN A 20 3.80 26.96 33.84
N LYS A 21 3.55 26.59 35.09
CA LYS A 21 2.22 26.14 35.54
C LYS A 21 1.35 27.38 35.73
N LEU A 22 0.25 27.49 34.98
CA LEU A 22 -0.83 28.41 35.29
C LEU A 22 -1.51 27.99 36.60
N PRO A 23 -1.96 28.94 37.45
CA PRO A 23 -2.69 28.62 38.67
C PRO A 23 -4.11 28.15 38.38
N SER A 24 -4.53 27.09 39.05
CA SER A 24 -5.86 26.50 38.99
C SER A 24 -6.91 27.46 39.63
N PRO A 25 -8.15 27.54 39.10
CA PRO A 25 -9.22 28.32 39.67
C PRO A 25 -9.74 27.69 40.96
N PRO A 26 -10.33 28.51 41.87
CA PRO A 26 -10.80 28.07 43.20
C PRO A 26 -12.04 27.16 43.10
N PRO A 27 -12.28 26.29 44.08
CA PRO A 27 -13.40 25.35 44.08
C PRO A 27 -14.74 26.07 44.25
N ARG A 28 -15.70 25.73 43.39
CA ARG A 28 -17.10 26.17 43.52
C ARG A 28 -17.79 25.35 44.61
N SER A 29 -18.50 26.05 45.51
CA SER A 29 -19.37 25.53 46.56
C SER A 29 -20.53 24.70 46.02
N PRO A 30 -20.97 23.63 46.73
CA PRO A 30 -22.06 22.76 46.28
C PRO A 30 -23.44 23.43 46.52
N PRO A 31 -24.46 23.12 45.69
CA PRO A 31 -25.85 23.55 45.94
C PRO A 31 -26.51 22.70 47.04
N PRO A 32 -27.60 23.18 47.68
CA PRO A 32 -28.18 22.60 48.89
C PRO A 32 -28.91 21.28 48.62
N THR A 33 -28.73 20.35 49.56
CA THR A 33 -29.35 19.05 49.66
C THR A 33 -30.83 19.14 49.97
N LEU A 34 -31.70 18.49 49.21
CA LEU A 34 -33.06 18.14 49.60
C LEU A 34 -33.05 16.70 50.09
N GLU A 35 -33.33 16.52 51.36
CA GLU A 35 -33.54 15.21 51.97
C GLU A 35 -34.88 14.62 51.51
N ILE A 36 -34.84 13.37 51.00
CA ILE A 36 -35.99 12.50 50.93
C ILE A 36 -35.58 11.15 51.49
N THR A 37 -36.21 10.80 52.59
CA THR A 37 -36.15 9.55 53.33
C THR A 37 -36.75 8.39 52.56
N GLY A 38 -36.11 7.19 52.63
CA GLY A 38 -36.71 5.95 52.15
C GLY A 38 -35.72 4.80 51.99
N SER A 39 -35.79 3.82 52.85
CA SER A 39 -34.98 2.61 53.14
C SER A 39 -34.84 1.57 51.99
N PRO A 40 -34.29 0.35 52.25
CA PRO A 40 -32.98 -0.05 51.76
C PRO A 40 -33.04 -1.25 50.77
N SER A 41 -31.83 -1.61 50.33
CA SER A 41 -31.46 -2.85 49.60
C SER A 41 -31.66 -2.86 48.10
N GLU A 42 -30.52 -2.83 47.41
CA GLU A 42 -30.08 -3.87 46.50
C GLU A 42 -28.69 -3.51 45.93
N ASN A 43 -27.73 -4.35 46.24
CA ASN A 43 -26.39 -4.33 45.64
C ASN A 43 -26.50 -4.55 44.12
N ARG A 44 -26.64 -3.48 43.33
CA ARG A 44 -26.43 -3.50 41.89
C ARG A 44 -25.00 -3.10 41.63
N LEU A 45 -24.16 -4.11 41.36
CA LEU A 45 -22.84 -3.98 40.75
C LEU A 45 -22.99 -3.18 39.44
N VAL A 46 -22.60 -1.91 39.47
CA VAL A 46 -22.45 -1.08 38.27
C VAL A 46 -21.39 -1.74 37.39
N PRO A 47 -21.71 -2.19 36.18
CA PRO A 47 -20.69 -2.75 35.29
C PRO A 47 -19.74 -1.62 34.93
N LYS A 48 -18.44 -1.82 35.23
CA LYS A 48 -17.36 -0.94 34.77
C LYS A 48 -17.50 -0.77 33.26
N PRO A 49 -17.40 0.47 32.71
CA PRO A 49 -17.48 0.67 31.27
C PRO A 49 -16.37 -0.18 30.62
N LYS A 50 -16.78 -1.16 29.82
CA LYS A 50 -15.87 -1.93 28.97
C LYS A 50 -15.07 -0.92 28.15
N LYS A 51 -13.74 -0.94 28.27
CA LYS A 51 -12.84 -0.21 27.36
C LYS A 51 -13.34 -0.49 25.96
N LYS A 52 -13.66 0.57 25.19
CA LYS A 52 -14.00 0.47 23.77
C LYS A 52 -12.84 -0.25 23.10
N THR A 53 -13.00 -1.54 22.85
CA THR A 53 -12.16 -2.33 21.93
C THR A 53 -12.22 -1.60 20.60
N GLY A 54 -11.06 -1.40 19.96
CA GLY A 54 -10.97 -0.65 18.71
C GLY A 54 -12.05 -1.12 17.76
N GLY A 55 -12.89 -0.17 17.30
CA GLY A 55 -14.10 -0.46 16.56
C GLY A 55 -13.82 -1.33 15.33
N ALA A 56 -14.76 -2.21 15.01
CA ALA A 56 -14.78 -2.97 13.78
C ALA A 56 -14.70 -2.01 12.58
N ARG A 57 -14.01 -2.41 11.52
CA ARG A 57 -13.87 -1.63 10.29
C ARG A 57 -14.54 -2.38 9.15
N LEU A 58 -15.05 -1.64 8.19
CA LEU A 58 -15.67 -2.19 7.01
C LEU A 58 -14.59 -2.65 6.02
N TRP A 59 -14.67 -3.90 5.62
CA TRP A 59 -13.82 -4.53 4.63
C TRP A 59 -14.67 -5.10 3.51
N MET A 60 -14.12 -5.16 2.30
CA MET A 60 -14.68 -5.93 1.20
C MET A 60 -13.71 -7.07 0.89
N ARG A 61 -14.24 -8.28 0.96
CA ARG A 61 -13.55 -9.51 0.62
C ARG A 61 -13.88 -9.87 -0.82
N PHE A 62 -12.89 -10.14 -1.65
CA PHE A 62 -13.04 -10.78 -2.95
C PHE A 62 -12.30 -12.10 -2.93
N ASP A 63 -12.92 -13.13 -3.46
CA ASP A 63 -12.24 -14.38 -3.73
C ASP A 63 -11.61 -14.37 -5.14
N ARG A 64 -10.80 -15.40 -5.43
CA ARG A 64 -10.16 -15.59 -6.73
C ARG A 64 -11.11 -15.66 -7.92
N PHE A 65 -12.41 -15.90 -7.68
CA PHE A 65 -13.43 -15.98 -8.71
C PHE A 65 -14.20 -14.67 -8.90
N GLY A 66 -13.80 -13.61 -8.23
CA GLY A 66 -14.44 -12.29 -8.30
C GLY A 66 -15.71 -12.14 -7.45
N LYS A 67 -16.08 -13.15 -6.64
CA LYS A 67 -17.18 -13.03 -5.71
C LYS A 67 -16.83 -12.09 -4.58
N SER A 68 -17.66 -11.07 -4.35
CA SER A 68 -17.41 -10.04 -3.34
C SER A 68 -18.41 -10.11 -2.19
N GLU A 69 -17.92 -9.87 -0.99
CA GLU A 69 -18.69 -9.81 0.25
C GLU A 69 -18.23 -8.64 1.11
N LEU A 70 -19.20 -7.89 1.68
CA LEU A 70 -18.92 -6.85 2.67
C LEU A 70 -18.90 -7.48 4.06
N VAL A 71 -17.81 -7.29 4.79
CA VAL A 71 -17.62 -7.83 6.14
C VAL A 71 -17.19 -6.73 7.09
N GLU A 72 -17.71 -6.76 8.31
CA GLU A 72 -17.29 -5.86 9.37
C GLU A 72 -16.43 -6.64 10.37
N TRP A 73 -15.11 -6.43 10.30
CA TRP A 73 -14.17 -7.18 11.10
C TRP A 73 -13.36 -6.32 12.05
N GLU A 74 -13.12 -6.88 13.23
CA GLU A 74 -12.20 -6.31 14.19
C GLU A 74 -10.74 -6.60 13.80
N LYS A 75 -9.84 -5.75 14.29
CA LYS A 75 -8.40 -5.87 14.07
C LYS A 75 -7.85 -7.28 14.35
N ASN A 76 -8.28 -7.91 15.45
CA ASN A 76 -7.81 -9.24 15.85
C ASN A 76 -8.29 -10.35 14.91
N THR A 77 -9.46 -10.17 14.31
CA THR A 77 -9.99 -11.10 13.31
C THR A 77 -9.15 -11.06 12.04
N ILE A 78 -8.82 -9.86 11.55
CA ILE A 78 -7.95 -9.67 10.38
C ILE A 78 -6.56 -10.28 10.61
N ILE A 79 -5.94 -10.02 11.77
CA ILE A 79 -4.61 -10.56 12.11
C ILE A 79 -4.60 -12.09 12.04
N ARG A 80 -5.63 -12.73 12.59
CA ARG A 80 -5.73 -14.20 12.58
C ARG A 80 -6.07 -14.75 11.21
N HIS A 81 -6.96 -14.09 10.48
CA HIS A 81 -7.43 -14.52 9.17
C HIS A 81 -6.31 -14.44 8.12
N ALA A 82 -5.67 -13.31 8.00
CA ALA A 82 -4.57 -13.09 7.03
C ALA A 82 -3.20 -13.53 7.55
N ALA A 83 -3.09 -14.04 8.78
CA ALA A 83 -1.85 -14.46 9.43
C ALA A 83 -0.73 -13.38 9.39
N ILE A 84 -1.09 -12.10 9.53
CA ILE A 84 -0.17 -10.97 9.49
C ILE A 84 0.15 -10.42 10.89
N PRO A 85 1.34 -9.85 11.12
CA PRO A 85 1.68 -9.20 12.38
C PRO A 85 0.80 -7.97 12.65
N ALA A 86 0.43 -7.74 13.92
CA ALA A 86 -0.38 -6.59 14.33
C ALA A 86 0.24 -5.22 13.97
N ARG A 87 1.57 -5.16 13.81
CA ARG A 87 2.29 -3.95 13.39
C ARG A 87 1.96 -3.54 11.96
N ASP A 88 1.76 -4.51 11.05
CA ASP A 88 1.56 -4.26 9.62
C ASP A 88 0.18 -3.62 9.37
N LEU A 89 -0.83 -3.94 10.17
CA LEU A 89 -2.12 -3.24 10.13
C LEU A 89 -2.03 -1.73 10.44
N ARG A 90 -0.92 -1.27 11.04
CA ARG A 90 -0.71 0.17 11.27
C ARG A 90 -0.48 0.92 9.97
N ILE A 91 0.14 0.26 8.97
CA ILE A 91 0.42 0.83 7.65
C ILE A 91 -0.89 1.17 6.93
N LEU A 92 -1.92 0.35 7.14
CA LEU A 92 -3.27 0.61 6.63
C LEU A 92 -4.05 1.64 7.45
N GLY A 93 -3.44 2.20 8.50
CA GLY A 93 -4.05 3.22 9.35
C GLY A 93 -4.06 4.61 8.70
N PRO A 94 -4.85 5.56 9.26
CA PRO A 94 -4.98 6.92 8.70
C PRO A 94 -3.68 7.73 8.77
N VAL A 95 -2.78 7.41 9.71
CA VAL A 95 -1.48 8.10 9.86
C VAL A 95 -0.57 7.87 8.64
N PHE A 96 -0.69 6.72 8.00
CA PHE A 96 0.10 6.32 6.82
C PHE A 96 -0.69 6.45 5.51
N SER A 97 -1.72 7.31 5.47
CA SER A 97 -2.58 7.48 4.28
C SER A 97 -1.84 8.00 3.04
N HIS A 98 -0.65 8.55 3.21
CA HIS A 98 0.15 9.11 2.12
C HIS A 98 1.50 8.41 1.93
N SER A 99 1.70 7.23 2.53
CA SER A 99 2.86 6.38 2.26
C SER A 99 2.46 5.29 1.27
N SER A 100 3.35 4.93 0.36
CA SER A 100 3.19 3.74 -0.48
C SER A 100 4.05 2.64 0.11
N ASN A 101 3.48 1.44 0.28
CA ASN A 101 4.19 0.28 0.80
C ASN A 101 3.53 -1.00 0.30
N ILE A 102 4.36 -1.93 -0.17
CA ILE A 102 3.98 -3.29 -0.55
C ILE A 102 4.84 -4.24 0.30
N LEU A 103 4.24 -4.86 1.31
CA LEU A 103 4.96 -5.71 2.24
C LEU A 103 4.64 -7.17 2.00
N ALA A 104 5.61 -7.95 1.56
CA ALA A 104 5.52 -9.40 1.52
C ALA A 104 5.55 -10.00 2.94
N ARG A 105 4.70 -11.01 3.17
CA ARG A 105 4.68 -11.84 4.37
C ARG A 105 4.55 -13.30 3.94
N GLU A 106 4.65 -14.21 4.90
CA GLU A 106 4.61 -15.64 4.61
C GLU A 106 3.32 -16.08 3.89
N LYS A 107 2.16 -15.55 4.30
CA LYS A 107 0.83 -15.94 3.80
C LYS A 107 0.03 -14.80 3.16
N ALA A 108 0.55 -13.59 3.19
CA ALA A 108 -0.17 -12.43 2.70
C ALA A 108 0.78 -11.32 2.24
N MET A 109 0.32 -10.49 1.34
CA MET A 109 0.92 -9.24 0.93
C MET A 109 0.06 -8.09 1.45
N VAL A 110 0.67 -7.12 2.14
CA VAL A 110 -0.01 -5.93 2.63
C VAL A 110 0.27 -4.79 1.67
N VAL A 111 -0.75 -4.32 0.98
CA VAL A 111 -0.67 -3.27 -0.04
C VAL A 111 -1.26 -1.97 0.51
N ASN A 112 -0.47 -0.91 0.51
CA ASN A 112 -0.90 0.45 0.77
C ASN A 112 -0.37 1.34 -0.35
N LEU A 113 -1.17 1.57 -1.38
CA LEU A 113 -0.84 2.38 -2.54
C LEU A 113 -1.87 3.51 -2.65
N GLU A 114 -1.45 4.72 -2.35
CA GLU A 114 -2.29 5.92 -2.38
C GLU A 114 -3.58 5.76 -1.54
N PHE A 115 -4.72 5.56 -2.19
CA PHE A 115 -6.02 5.34 -1.57
C PHE A 115 -6.37 3.86 -1.42
N ILE A 116 -5.65 2.94 -2.09
CA ILE A 116 -5.86 1.49 -2.01
C ILE A 116 -5.13 0.95 -0.79
N LYS A 117 -5.91 0.31 0.09
CA LYS A 117 -5.41 -0.33 1.31
C LYS A 117 -5.97 -1.73 1.38
N ALA A 118 -5.13 -2.71 1.09
CA ALA A 118 -5.55 -4.08 0.95
C ALA A 118 -4.59 -5.06 1.62
N ILE A 119 -5.10 -6.24 1.90
CA ILE A 119 -4.34 -7.42 2.29
C ILE A 119 -4.68 -8.49 1.27
N VAL A 120 -3.69 -8.96 0.55
CA VAL A 120 -3.84 -9.96 -0.52
C VAL A 120 -3.25 -11.27 -0.02
N THR A 121 -3.96 -12.36 -0.19
CA THR A 121 -3.50 -13.74 0.05
C THR A 121 -3.48 -14.50 -1.28
N ALA A 122 -3.07 -15.76 -1.29
CA ALA A 122 -3.13 -16.59 -2.49
C ALA A 122 -4.57 -16.85 -3.02
N GLU A 123 -5.61 -16.63 -2.20
CA GLU A 123 -6.99 -17.01 -2.51
C GLU A 123 -7.99 -15.86 -2.47
N GLU A 124 -7.64 -14.76 -1.80
CA GLU A 124 -8.56 -13.65 -1.57
C GLU A 124 -7.86 -12.31 -1.34
N ILE A 125 -8.58 -11.23 -1.57
CA ILE A 125 -8.20 -9.88 -1.19
C ILE A 125 -9.18 -9.31 -0.16
N LEU A 126 -8.64 -8.67 0.86
CA LEU A 126 -9.37 -7.90 1.87
C LEU A 126 -9.09 -6.41 1.65
N LEU A 127 -10.07 -5.69 1.13
CA LEU A 127 -9.98 -4.26 0.82
C LEU A 127 -10.59 -3.44 1.94
N LEU A 128 -9.82 -2.52 2.49
CA LEU A 128 -10.25 -1.63 3.57
C LEU A 128 -10.99 -0.40 3.03
N ASP A 129 -12.06 -0.01 3.74
CA ASP A 129 -12.89 1.18 3.44
C ASP A 129 -13.36 1.23 1.95
N PRO A 130 -14.01 0.15 1.43
CA PRO A 130 -14.29 -0.02 0.00
C PRO A 130 -15.30 0.98 -0.59
N LEU A 131 -16.07 1.66 0.27
CA LEU A 131 -17.12 2.61 -0.15
C LEU A 131 -16.60 4.03 -0.37
N ARG A 132 -15.29 4.27 -0.18
CA ARG A 132 -14.69 5.57 -0.49
C ARG A 132 -14.72 5.81 -1.99
N GLN A 133 -15.09 7.00 -2.41
CA GLN A 133 -15.25 7.37 -3.82
C GLN A 133 -13.97 7.11 -4.64
N GLU A 134 -12.80 7.34 -4.05
CA GLU A 134 -11.51 7.13 -4.71
C GLU A 134 -11.19 5.63 -4.91
N VAL A 135 -11.77 4.75 -4.06
CA VAL A 135 -11.55 3.29 -4.10
C VAL A 135 -12.50 2.57 -5.05
N LEU A 136 -13.66 3.17 -5.36
CA LEU A 136 -14.67 2.55 -6.23
C LEU A 136 -14.14 2.09 -7.60
N PRO A 137 -13.26 2.85 -8.30
CA PRO A 137 -12.69 2.37 -9.57
C PRO A 137 -11.92 1.06 -9.41
N PHE A 138 -11.18 0.90 -8.31
CA PHE A 138 -10.47 -0.35 -8.01
C PHE A 138 -11.43 -1.52 -7.74
N VAL A 139 -12.49 -1.28 -6.98
CA VAL A 139 -13.56 -2.28 -6.73
C VAL A 139 -14.20 -2.73 -8.04
N GLU A 140 -14.46 -1.80 -8.94
CA GLU A 140 -15.06 -2.09 -10.24
C GLU A 140 -14.13 -2.90 -11.15
N GLN A 141 -12.85 -2.53 -11.21
CA GLN A 141 -11.83 -3.26 -11.97
C GLN A 141 -11.64 -4.69 -11.44
N LEU A 142 -11.62 -4.89 -10.12
CA LEU A 142 -11.56 -6.22 -9.51
C LEU A 142 -12.75 -7.08 -9.94
N ARG A 143 -13.97 -6.53 -9.95
CA ARG A 143 -15.18 -7.25 -10.37
C ARG A 143 -15.16 -7.65 -11.84
N GLN A 144 -14.58 -6.79 -12.69
CA GLN A 144 -14.53 -7.02 -14.13
C GLN A 144 -13.42 -7.99 -14.52
N GLN A 145 -12.23 -7.86 -13.93
CA GLN A 145 -11.05 -8.57 -14.40
C GLN A 145 -10.83 -9.93 -13.74
N LEU A 146 -11.11 -10.08 -12.42
CA LEU A 146 -10.85 -11.33 -11.71
C LEU A 146 -11.57 -12.55 -12.29
N PRO A 147 -12.89 -12.48 -12.65
CA PRO A 147 -13.59 -13.64 -13.18
C PRO A 147 -13.04 -14.13 -14.52
N HIS A 148 -12.50 -13.25 -15.33
CA HIS A 148 -12.00 -13.55 -16.68
C HIS A 148 -10.59 -14.13 -16.69
N LYS A 149 -9.73 -13.67 -15.79
CA LYS A 149 -8.32 -14.09 -15.70
C LYS A 149 -8.15 -15.46 -15.01
N THR A 150 -9.13 -15.91 -14.23
CA THR A 150 -9.03 -17.14 -13.42
C THR A 150 -9.65 -18.39 -14.10
N GLN A 151 -10.43 -18.23 -15.16
CA GLN A 151 -10.95 -19.40 -15.88
C GLN A 151 -9.88 -19.94 -16.84
N PRO A 152 -9.30 -21.14 -16.58
CA PRO A 152 -8.64 -21.88 -17.64
C PRO A 152 -9.74 -22.15 -18.69
N LYS A 153 -9.44 -21.86 -19.96
CA LYS A 153 -10.32 -22.26 -21.08
C LYS A 153 -10.44 -23.78 -21.05
N LEU A 154 -11.39 -24.31 -20.29
CA LEU A 154 -11.89 -25.67 -20.45
C LEU A 154 -12.68 -25.69 -21.77
N LEU A 155 -11.97 -25.80 -22.89
CA LEU A 155 -12.54 -26.25 -24.16
C LEU A 155 -12.84 -27.73 -24.03
N GLY A 156 -13.93 -28.06 -23.35
CA GLY A 156 -14.63 -29.32 -23.46
C GLY A 156 -15.74 -29.19 -24.49
N GLY A 157 -15.42 -29.29 -25.76
CA GLY A 157 -16.36 -29.38 -26.87
C GLY A 157 -15.89 -30.45 -27.82
N ALA A 158 -16.46 -31.65 -27.71
CA ALA A 158 -16.36 -32.71 -28.70
C ALA A 158 -16.88 -32.22 -30.06
N GLY A 159 -16.04 -32.10 -31.05
CA GLY A 159 -16.42 -31.81 -32.44
C GLY A 159 -15.15 -31.82 -33.30
N GLY A 160 -14.97 -32.89 -34.07
CA GLY A 160 -13.85 -33.08 -34.98
C GLY A 160 -13.76 -31.98 -36.06
N GLY A 161 -12.56 -31.52 -36.31
CA GLY A 161 -12.22 -30.61 -37.37
C GLY A 161 -10.72 -30.36 -37.30
N ASP A 162 -9.99 -30.96 -38.24
CA ASP A 162 -8.60 -30.78 -38.55
C ASP A 162 -8.34 -29.31 -38.88
N GLU A 163 -7.77 -28.53 -37.94
CA GLU A 163 -7.20 -27.24 -38.26
C GLU A 163 -5.95 -27.02 -37.37
N SER A 164 -4.85 -26.82 -38.06
CA SER A 164 -3.52 -26.52 -37.57
C SER A 164 -3.52 -25.51 -36.42
N VAL A 165 -3.15 -25.99 -35.22
CA VAL A 165 -2.91 -25.17 -34.02
C VAL A 165 -1.68 -24.29 -34.32
N PRO A 166 -1.80 -22.94 -34.27
CA PRO A 166 -0.61 -22.11 -34.18
C PRO A 166 0.04 -22.39 -32.81
N GLU A 167 1.30 -22.79 -32.82
CA GLU A 167 2.21 -22.82 -31.68
C GLU A 167 2.38 -21.36 -31.16
N GLY A 168 1.36 -20.82 -30.48
CA GLY A 168 1.46 -19.67 -29.65
C GLY A 168 1.61 -20.17 -28.22
N ALA A 169 2.71 -19.86 -27.58
CA ALA A 169 2.95 -20.14 -26.17
C ALA A 169 1.67 -19.86 -25.37
N GLU A 170 1.10 -20.88 -24.75
CA GLU A 170 0.02 -20.71 -23.79
C GLU A 170 0.62 -19.93 -22.60
N GLU A 171 0.46 -18.60 -22.63
CA GLU A 171 0.79 -17.76 -21.49
C GLU A 171 0.02 -18.28 -20.29
N LEU A 172 0.75 -18.85 -19.34
CA LEU A 172 0.19 -19.29 -18.07
C LEU A 172 -0.44 -18.06 -17.40
N PRO A 173 -1.68 -18.17 -16.90
CA PRO A 173 -2.33 -17.02 -16.26
C PRO A 173 -1.51 -16.59 -15.05
N LEU A 174 -1.26 -15.28 -14.94
CA LEU A 174 -0.59 -14.68 -13.79
C LEU A 174 -1.22 -15.16 -12.46
N PRO A 175 -0.42 -15.44 -11.43
CA PRO A 175 -0.92 -15.74 -10.09
C PRO A 175 -1.92 -14.71 -9.59
N PHE A 176 -2.88 -15.13 -8.77
CA PHE A 176 -3.95 -14.27 -8.27
C PHE A 176 -3.44 -12.99 -7.60
N GLU A 177 -2.39 -13.11 -6.77
CA GLU A 177 -1.75 -11.98 -6.08
C GLU A 177 -1.21 -10.94 -7.05
N PHE A 178 -0.66 -11.37 -8.21
CA PHE A 178 -0.14 -10.44 -9.21
C PHE A 178 -1.22 -9.83 -10.07
N GLN A 179 -2.30 -10.58 -10.36
CA GLN A 179 -3.48 -9.99 -11.02
C GLN A 179 -4.06 -8.84 -10.18
N VAL A 180 -4.14 -9.03 -8.86
CA VAL A 180 -4.62 -7.99 -7.94
C VAL A 180 -3.65 -6.81 -7.86
N LEU A 181 -2.35 -7.07 -7.83
CA LEU A 181 -1.32 -6.03 -7.79
C LEU A 181 -1.30 -5.22 -9.09
N GLU A 182 -1.40 -5.90 -10.24
CA GLU A 182 -1.50 -5.26 -11.56
C GLU A 182 -2.69 -4.30 -11.62
N ILE A 183 -3.89 -4.75 -11.24
CA ILE A 183 -5.09 -3.92 -11.19
C ILE A 183 -4.91 -2.73 -10.26
N ALA A 184 -4.26 -2.92 -9.11
CA ALA A 184 -4.01 -1.84 -8.16
C ALA A 184 -3.05 -0.78 -8.73
N LEU A 185 -1.98 -1.19 -9.39
CA LEU A 185 -1.02 -0.31 -10.04
C LEU A 185 -1.66 0.44 -11.21
N GLU A 186 -2.43 -0.25 -12.07
CA GLU A 186 -3.15 0.36 -13.20
C GLU A 186 -4.08 1.48 -12.72
N VAL A 187 -4.91 1.21 -11.71
CA VAL A 187 -5.85 2.19 -11.16
C VAL A 187 -5.12 3.38 -10.54
N VAL A 188 -4.05 3.15 -9.78
CA VAL A 188 -3.28 4.21 -9.15
C VAL A 188 -2.54 5.06 -10.17
N CYS A 189 -1.88 4.46 -11.16
CA CYS A 189 -1.16 5.16 -12.22
C CYS A 189 -2.11 6.00 -13.06
N THR A 190 -3.23 5.44 -13.49
CA THR A 190 -4.29 6.15 -14.23
C THR A 190 -4.84 7.33 -13.43
N TYR A 191 -5.09 7.15 -12.13
CA TYR A 191 -5.56 8.22 -11.26
C TYR A 191 -4.55 9.35 -11.12
N LEU A 192 -3.26 9.02 -10.94
CA LEU A 192 -2.19 10.02 -10.82
C LEU A 192 -2.00 10.78 -12.14
N ASP A 193 -1.99 10.10 -13.28
CA ASP A 193 -1.84 10.73 -14.59
C ASP A 193 -3.03 11.65 -14.90
N LYS A 194 -4.26 11.24 -14.58
CA LYS A 194 -5.44 12.08 -14.70
C LYS A 194 -5.34 13.36 -13.86
N ASN A 195 -4.87 13.26 -12.61
CA ASN A 195 -4.67 14.43 -11.76
C ASN A 195 -3.60 15.39 -12.33
N VAL A 196 -2.56 14.87 -12.98
CA VAL A 196 -1.57 15.70 -13.68
C VAL A 196 -2.20 16.42 -14.84
N ALA A 197 -2.96 15.72 -15.69
CA ALA A 197 -3.65 16.30 -16.83
C ALA A 197 -4.66 17.40 -16.43
N GLU A 198 -5.38 17.20 -15.33
CA GLU A 198 -6.30 18.20 -14.78
C GLU A 198 -5.56 19.44 -14.26
N LEU A 199 -4.41 19.25 -13.57
CA LEU A 199 -3.57 20.37 -13.12
C LEU A 199 -2.94 21.12 -14.30
N GLU A 200 -2.47 20.42 -15.31
CA GLU A 200 -1.93 21.01 -16.54
C GLU A 200 -2.98 21.87 -17.24
N LYS A 201 -4.17 21.31 -17.48
CA LYS A 201 -5.29 22.05 -18.07
C LYS A 201 -5.68 23.29 -17.26
N GLY A 202 -5.63 23.20 -15.93
CA GLY A 202 -5.89 24.32 -15.02
C GLY A 202 -4.76 25.35 -14.96
N ALA A 203 -3.52 24.99 -15.36
CA ALA A 203 -2.38 25.88 -15.32
C ALA A 203 -2.41 26.95 -16.41
N TYR A 204 -2.80 26.59 -17.64
CA TYR A 204 -2.80 27.50 -18.79
C TYR A 204 -3.59 28.80 -18.55
N PRO A 205 -4.87 28.77 -18.11
CA PRO A 205 -5.61 30.02 -17.91
C PRO A 205 -5.04 30.88 -16.77
N VAL A 206 -4.40 30.24 -15.75
CA VAL A 206 -3.75 30.96 -14.64
C VAL A 206 -2.50 31.70 -15.14
N LEU A 207 -1.70 31.05 -15.99
CA LEU A 207 -0.51 31.64 -16.60
C LEU A 207 -0.90 32.79 -17.58
N ASP A 208 -1.90 32.58 -18.40
CA ASP A 208 -2.43 33.63 -19.31
C ASP A 208 -2.93 34.87 -18.55
N ALA A 209 -3.63 34.63 -17.42
CA ALA A 209 -4.10 35.72 -16.57
C ALA A 209 -2.94 36.48 -15.94
N LEU A 210 -1.87 35.75 -15.50
CA LEU A 210 -0.66 36.38 -14.97
C LEU A 210 0.11 37.16 -16.01
N ALA A 211 0.24 36.63 -17.23
CA ALA A 211 0.91 37.31 -18.37
C ALA A 211 0.23 38.62 -18.75
N LYS A 212 -1.12 38.64 -18.72
CA LYS A 212 -1.92 39.86 -19.02
C LYS A 212 -1.87 40.88 -17.91
N ASN A 213 -1.94 40.44 -16.67
CA ASN A 213 -1.97 41.35 -15.52
C ASN A 213 -1.32 40.70 -14.28
N VAL A 214 -0.21 41.30 -13.84
CA VAL A 214 0.48 40.89 -12.58
C VAL A 214 -0.25 41.51 -11.39
N SER A 215 -1.24 40.78 -10.87
CA SER A 215 -1.96 41.16 -9.64
C SER A 215 -1.64 40.19 -8.50
N THR A 216 -1.82 40.65 -7.26
CA THR A 216 -1.66 39.79 -6.07
C THR A 216 -2.54 38.57 -6.12
N LYS A 217 -3.76 38.68 -6.68
CA LYS A 217 -4.70 37.58 -6.86
C LYS A 217 -4.16 36.52 -7.84
N ASN A 218 -3.63 36.96 -8.99
CA ASN A 218 -3.06 36.03 -9.99
C ASN A 218 -1.82 35.34 -9.44
N LEU A 219 -0.96 36.05 -8.68
CA LEU A 219 0.20 35.46 -8.01
C LEU A 219 -0.22 34.41 -6.96
N GLU A 220 -1.33 34.61 -6.24
CA GLU A 220 -1.84 33.63 -5.29
C GLU A 220 -2.36 32.37 -5.98
N HIS A 221 -3.01 32.49 -7.14
CA HIS A 221 -3.43 31.33 -7.96
C HIS A 221 -2.22 30.51 -8.40
N VAL A 222 -1.14 31.16 -8.85
CA VAL A 222 0.10 30.46 -9.24
C VAL A 222 0.76 29.78 -8.04
N ARG A 223 0.76 30.40 -6.87
CA ARG A 223 1.27 29.76 -5.63
C ARG A 223 0.46 28.52 -5.26
N SER A 224 -0.87 28.60 -5.35
CA SER A 224 -1.76 27.48 -5.09
C SER A 224 -1.50 26.34 -6.06
N LEU A 225 -1.39 26.65 -7.37
CA LEU A 225 -1.07 25.67 -8.41
C LEU A 225 0.27 24.99 -8.14
N LYS A 226 1.32 25.76 -7.82
CA LYS A 226 2.64 25.23 -7.48
C LYS A 226 2.61 24.32 -6.23
N SER A 227 1.83 24.68 -5.21
CA SER A 227 1.65 23.86 -4.03
C SER A 227 0.96 22.53 -4.34
N ASN A 228 -0.07 22.54 -5.21
CA ASN A 228 -0.77 21.34 -5.66
C ASN A 228 0.17 20.44 -6.48
N LEU A 229 0.94 21.04 -7.37
CA LEU A 229 1.93 20.33 -8.19
C LEU A 229 3.00 19.64 -7.34
N THR A 230 3.53 20.35 -6.32
CA THR A 230 4.52 19.76 -5.40
C THR A 230 3.93 18.61 -4.60
N ARG A 231 2.67 18.70 -4.17
CA ARG A 231 1.99 17.59 -3.48
C ARG A 231 1.78 16.40 -4.39
N LEU A 232 1.38 16.63 -5.65
CA LEU A 232 1.19 15.56 -6.62
C LEU A 232 2.52 14.89 -6.98
N LEU A 233 3.59 15.67 -7.17
CA LEU A 233 4.94 15.14 -7.38
C LEU A 233 5.37 14.21 -6.25
N ALA A 234 5.16 14.62 -4.99
CA ALA A 234 5.50 13.81 -3.84
C ALA A 234 4.69 12.49 -3.76
N ARG A 235 3.45 12.48 -4.27
CA ARG A 235 2.61 11.26 -4.34
C ARG A 235 3.13 10.31 -5.42
N VAL A 236 3.36 10.81 -6.63
CA VAL A 236 3.93 10.03 -7.74
C VAL A 236 5.29 9.43 -7.32
N GLN A 237 6.15 10.25 -6.70
CA GLN A 237 7.47 9.81 -6.25
C GLN A 237 7.39 8.64 -5.26
N LYS A 238 6.45 8.67 -4.30
CA LYS A 238 6.31 7.59 -3.31
C LYS A 238 5.89 6.26 -3.93
N VAL A 239 4.98 6.28 -4.90
CA VAL A 239 4.58 5.04 -5.59
C VAL A 239 5.73 4.51 -6.42
N ARG A 240 6.43 5.42 -7.14
CA ARG A 240 7.61 5.07 -7.94
C ARG A 240 8.73 4.48 -7.07
N ASP A 241 9.06 5.13 -5.95
CA ASP A 241 10.12 4.68 -5.04
C ASP A 241 9.81 3.29 -4.44
N GLU A 242 8.54 2.98 -4.20
CA GLU A 242 8.12 1.66 -3.72
C GLU A 242 8.30 0.57 -4.79
N ILE A 243 7.97 0.88 -6.06
CA ILE A 243 8.22 -0.05 -7.17
C ILE A 243 9.72 -0.21 -7.40
N GLU A 244 10.50 0.87 -7.38
CA GLU A 244 11.95 0.86 -7.50
C GLU A 244 12.59 -0.03 -6.43
N HIS A 245 12.11 0.08 -5.18
CA HIS A 245 12.58 -0.76 -4.08
C HIS A 245 12.31 -2.25 -4.30
N LEU A 246 11.17 -2.60 -4.89
CA LEU A 246 10.87 -3.99 -5.23
C LEU A 246 11.74 -4.50 -6.39
N LEU A 247 12.01 -3.65 -7.39
CA LEU A 247 12.87 -4.00 -8.54
C LEU A 247 14.35 -4.13 -8.16
N ASP A 248 14.80 -3.45 -7.09
CA ASP A 248 16.18 -3.50 -6.63
C ASP A 248 16.55 -4.83 -5.95
N ASP A 249 15.57 -5.64 -5.51
CA ASP A 249 15.81 -6.88 -4.78
C ASP A 249 14.93 -8.04 -5.27
N ASN A 250 15.54 -8.94 -6.03
CA ASN A 250 14.88 -10.16 -6.56
C ASN A 250 14.34 -11.05 -5.43
N GLU A 251 14.97 -11.06 -4.24
CA GLU A 251 14.49 -11.83 -3.10
C GLU A 251 13.17 -11.26 -2.56
N ASP A 252 13.04 -9.93 -2.51
CA ASP A 252 11.80 -9.27 -2.11
C ASP A 252 10.69 -9.50 -3.15
N MET A 253 10.99 -9.48 -4.46
CA MET A 253 10.04 -9.87 -5.50
C MET A 253 9.60 -11.33 -5.37
N ALA A 254 10.54 -12.26 -5.17
CA ALA A 254 10.24 -13.68 -4.98
C ALA A 254 9.36 -13.93 -3.74
N GLN A 255 9.47 -13.08 -2.71
CA GLN A 255 8.60 -13.15 -1.53
C GLN A 255 7.15 -12.76 -1.80
N LEU A 256 6.85 -12.07 -2.89
CA LEU A 256 5.47 -11.71 -3.27
C LEU A 256 4.69 -12.90 -3.86
N TYR A 257 5.33 -14.00 -4.25
CA TYR A 257 4.70 -15.21 -4.78
C TYR A 257 3.98 -16.01 -3.69
N LEU A 258 2.77 -15.60 -3.34
CA LEU A 258 1.97 -16.22 -2.28
C LEU A 258 1.41 -17.57 -2.70
N THR A 259 0.95 -17.70 -3.95
CA THR A 259 0.41 -18.96 -4.51
C THR A 259 1.46 -20.05 -4.48
N ARG A 260 2.71 -19.76 -4.85
CA ARG A 260 3.82 -20.70 -4.80
C ARG A 260 4.11 -21.17 -3.38
N LYS A 261 4.23 -20.24 -2.43
CA LYS A 261 4.41 -20.56 -1.01
C LYS A 261 3.25 -21.42 -0.45
N TRP A 262 2.04 -21.10 -0.87
CA TRP A 262 0.86 -21.86 -0.47
C TRP A 262 0.89 -23.30 -0.99
N LEU A 263 1.26 -23.52 -2.27
CA LEU A 263 1.43 -24.84 -2.86
C LEU A 263 2.55 -25.64 -2.19
N GLN A 264 3.69 -25.03 -1.94
CA GLN A 264 4.82 -25.67 -1.24
C GLN A 264 4.43 -26.12 0.17
N ASN A 265 3.69 -25.28 0.93
CA ASN A 265 3.21 -25.64 2.26
C ASN A 265 2.20 -26.81 2.20
N GLN A 266 1.31 -26.86 1.22
CA GLN A 266 0.39 -27.98 1.04
C GLN A 266 1.13 -29.30 0.75
N GLN A 267 2.15 -29.26 -0.11
CA GLN A 267 2.97 -30.44 -0.41
C GLN A 267 3.70 -30.94 0.82
N LEU A 268 4.26 -30.03 1.63
CA LEU A 268 4.95 -30.37 2.87
C LEU A 268 4.00 -31.03 3.87
N ASP A 269 2.80 -30.48 4.05
CA ASP A 269 1.78 -31.02 4.96
C ASP A 269 1.30 -32.41 4.49
N ALA A 270 1.14 -32.62 3.18
CA ALA A 270 0.80 -33.92 2.60
C ALA A 270 1.90 -34.97 2.83
N HIS A 271 3.17 -34.59 2.71
CA HIS A 271 4.30 -35.48 3.01
C HIS A 271 4.39 -35.83 4.50
N LEU A 272 4.19 -34.87 5.40
CA LEU A 272 4.17 -35.11 6.84
C LEU A 272 2.99 -36.00 7.25
N GLY A 273 1.83 -35.83 6.64
CA GLY A 273 0.65 -36.66 6.87
C GLY A 273 0.87 -38.12 6.40
N ALA A 274 1.49 -38.33 5.25
CA ALA A 274 1.82 -39.65 4.71
C ALA A 274 2.85 -40.41 5.58
N THR A 275 3.86 -39.70 6.11
CA THR A 275 4.87 -40.31 7.01
C THR A 275 4.30 -40.63 8.38
N ALA A 276 3.34 -39.87 8.89
CA ALA A 276 2.67 -40.17 10.16
C ALA A 276 1.80 -41.43 10.06
N SER A 277 1.14 -41.68 8.91
CA SER A 277 0.32 -42.89 8.71
C SER A 277 1.16 -44.18 8.58
N ASN A 278 2.41 -44.09 8.08
CA ASN A 278 3.28 -45.26 7.92
C ASN A 278 4.04 -45.64 9.22
N ASN A 279 4.10 -44.74 10.23
CA ASN A 279 4.80 -44.99 11.48
C ASN A 279 3.96 -45.70 12.56
N LEU A 280 2.68 -46.00 12.31
CA LEU A 280 1.83 -46.76 13.23
C LEU A 280 2.08 -48.30 13.21
N LEU A 281 2.91 -48.79 12.31
CA LEU A 281 3.16 -50.24 12.14
C LEU A 281 4.58 -50.73 12.53
N ASN A 282 5.51 -49.86 12.93
CA ASN A 282 6.83 -50.31 13.35
C ASN A 282 7.29 -49.65 14.66
N THR A 283 6.93 -50.26 15.79
CA THR A 283 7.58 -50.09 17.09
C THR A 283 8.94 -50.76 17.07
N SER A 284 10.03 -50.00 17.07
CA SER A 284 11.20 -50.26 17.96
C SER A 284 12.40 -49.37 17.59
N HIS A 285 12.85 -48.67 18.61
CA HIS A 285 14.20 -48.14 18.85
C HIS A 285 15.06 -47.61 17.70
N SER A 286 15.13 -46.28 17.58
CA SER A 286 16.42 -45.58 17.58
C SER A 286 16.21 -44.07 17.58
N VAL A 287 16.51 -43.40 18.66
CA VAL A 287 16.66 -41.94 18.75
C VAL A 287 17.90 -41.55 17.97
N ARG A 288 17.73 -41.23 16.67
CA ARG A 288 18.76 -40.53 15.91
C ARG A 288 18.54 -39.04 16.06
N ARG A 289 19.48 -38.37 16.73
CA ARG A 289 19.69 -36.92 16.67
C ARG A 289 19.66 -36.53 15.20
N ILE A 290 18.63 -35.79 14.80
CA ILE A 290 18.61 -35.09 13.53
C ILE A 290 19.55 -33.91 13.70
N ASN A 291 20.80 -34.04 13.25
CA ASN A 291 21.66 -32.93 12.98
C ASN A 291 20.92 -32.02 11.98
N SER A 292 20.79 -30.76 12.34
CA SER A 292 20.40 -29.68 11.46
C SER A 292 21.39 -29.59 10.30
N THR A 293 21.17 -30.37 9.28
CA THR A 293 21.79 -30.16 7.98
C THR A 293 21.00 -29.02 7.33
N ARG A 294 21.66 -27.89 7.26
CA ARG A 294 21.40 -26.79 6.35
C ARG A 294 20.93 -27.40 5.04
N SER A 295 19.60 -27.39 4.76
CA SER A 295 19.05 -27.76 3.46
C SER A 295 19.64 -26.79 2.46
N GLY A 296 20.62 -27.25 1.70
CA GLY A 296 20.96 -26.63 0.44
C GLY A 296 19.71 -26.70 -0.42
N SER A 297 19.13 -25.55 -0.69
CA SER A 297 18.07 -25.38 -1.67
C SER A 297 18.55 -26.01 -2.97
N LEU A 298 17.89 -27.09 -3.39
CA LEU A 298 17.85 -27.49 -4.79
C LEU A 298 17.02 -26.42 -5.50
N VAL A 299 17.65 -25.28 -5.77
CA VAL A 299 17.10 -24.26 -6.64
C VAL A 299 17.12 -24.86 -8.02
N THR A 300 15.98 -25.39 -8.44
CA THR A 300 15.75 -25.78 -9.82
C THR A 300 15.65 -24.51 -10.66
N SER A 301 16.28 -24.51 -11.80
CA SER A 301 16.35 -23.41 -12.77
C SER A 301 15.01 -22.92 -13.36
N SER A 302 13.87 -23.34 -12.81
CA SER A 302 12.55 -22.78 -13.10
C SER A 302 12.20 -21.58 -12.22
N ASP A 303 13.00 -21.30 -11.17
CA ASP A 303 12.71 -20.23 -10.21
C ASP A 303 13.00 -18.83 -10.77
N ASP A 304 13.96 -18.71 -11.71
CA ASP A 304 14.34 -17.42 -12.27
C ASP A 304 13.31 -16.88 -13.28
N ASN A 305 12.64 -17.75 -14.06
CA ASN A 305 11.64 -17.32 -15.02
C ASN A 305 10.36 -16.78 -14.37
N ASP A 306 10.02 -17.23 -13.16
CA ASP A 306 8.81 -16.80 -12.47
C ASP A 306 8.92 -15.35 -11.96
N VAL A 307 10.13 -14.87 -11.68
CA VAL A 307 10.36 -13.48 -11.23
C VAL A 307 10.30 -12.51 -12.43
N GLU A 308 10.66 -12.97 -13.63
CA GLU A 308 10.72 -12.18 -14.85
C GLU A 308 9.37 -11.56 -15.23
N ASP A 309 8.26 -12.31 -15.09
CA ASP A 309 6.91 -11.80 -15.37
C ASP A 309 6.52 -10.65 -14.42
N LEU A 310 6.85 -10.79 -13.12
CA LEU A 310 6.61 -9.76 -12.13
C LEU A 310 7.50 -8.53 -12.37
N GLU A 311 8.78 -8.75 -12.65
CA GLU A 311 9.76 -7.71 -12.95
C GLU A 311 9.29 -6.89 -14.16
N MET A 312 8.94 -7.53 -15.26
CA MET A 312 8.45 -6.89 -16.48
C MET A 312 7.18 -6.06 -16.23
N MET A 313 6.25 -6.58 -15.41
CA MET A 313 5.04 -5.86 -14.99
C MET A 313 5.40 -4.61 -14.18
N LEU A 314 6.26 -4.74 -13.17
CA LEU A 314 6.68 -3.63 -12.31
C LEU A 314 7.45 -2.56 -13.09
N GLU A 315 8.36 -2.96 -14.01
CA GLU A 315 9.08 -2.05 -14.89
C GLU A 315 8.13 -1.21 -15.77
N ALA A 316 7.08 -1.82 -16.33
CA ALA A 316 6.10 -1.11 -17.14
C ALA A 316 5.43 0.02 -16.35
N TYR A 317 4.99 -0.24 -15.11
CA TYR A 317 4.38 0.77 -14.26
C TYR A 317 5.40 1.79 -13.72
N PHE A 318 6.63 1.39 -13.46
CA PHE A 318 7.71 2.29 -13.12
C PHE A 318 7.97 3.33 -14.22
N MET A 319 8.07 2.88 -15.47
CA MET A 319 8.25 3.75 -16.64
C MET A 319 7.06 4.69 -16.84
N GLN A 320 5.83 4.22 -16.63
CA GLN A 320 4.63 5.05 -16.70
C GLN A 320 4.66 6.17 -15.64
N LEU A 321 5.03 5.83 -14.39
CA LEU A 321 5.14 6.81 -13.30
C LEU A 321 6.28 7.81 -13.53
N ASP A 322 7.40 7.36 -14.10
CA ASP A 322 8.51 8.24 -14.46
C ASP A 322 8.07 9.24 -15.56
N GLY A 323 7.32 8.79 -16.56
CA GLY A 323 6.67 9.65 -17.53
C GLY A 323 5.75 10.69 -16.89
N THR A 324 4.91 10.27 -15.97
CA THR A 324 4.00 11.15 -15.20
C THR A 324 4.78 12.15 -14.35
N ARG A 325 5.86 11.71 -13.68
CA ARG A 325 6.78 12.58 -12.95
C ARG A 325 7.43 13.63 -13.83
N ASN A 326 7.88 13.25 -15.03
CA ASN A 326 8.52 14.15 -15.98
C ASN A 326 7.55 15.23 -16.50
N LYS A 327 6.28 14.88 -16.73
CA LYS A 327 5.22 15.87 -17.04
C LYS A 327 5.08 16.89 -15.91
N ILE A 328 5.07 16.47 -14.64
CA ILE A 328 4.97 17.35 -13.48
C ILE A 328 6.19 18.28 -13.39
N LEU A 329 7.39 17.74 -13.61
CA LEU A 329 8.62 18.53 -13.57
C LEU A 329 8.66 19.59 -14.68
N SER A 330 8.24 19.25 -15.89
CA SER A 330 8.12 20.17 -17.02
C SER A 330 7.16 21.32 -16.69
N LEU A 331 5.98 21.00 -16.16
CA LEU A 331 5.01 22.02 -15.73
C LEU A 331 5.54 22.88 -14.57
N SER A 332 6.29 22.30 -13.64
CA SER A 332 6.96 23.02 -12.54
C SER A 332 8.03 23.98 -13.06
N LEU A 333 8.75 23.60 -14.11
CA LEU A 333 9.75 24.47 -14.76
C LEU A 333 9.09 25.68 -15.39
N VAL A 334 8.00 25.48 -16.15
CA VAL A 334 7.22 26.58 -16.76
C VAL A 334 6.77 27.57 -15.69
N LEU A 335 6.22 27.08 -14.56
CA LEU A 335 5.79 27.92 -13.45
C LEU A 335 6.93 28.66 -12.72
N ARG A 336 8.17 28.20 -12.83
CA ARG A 336 9.36 28.89 -12.26
C ARG A 336 9.84 30.01 -13.14
N MET A 337 9.85 29.82 -14.47
CA MET A 337 10.38 30.80 -15.41
C MET A 337 9.49 32.05 -15.46
N ASP A 338 8.20 31.93 -15.25
CA ASP A 338 7.26 33.07 -15.21
C ASP A 338 7.48 34.04 -14.03
N GLN A 339 8.16 33.60 -12.97
CA GLN A 339 8.50 34.48 -11.83
C GLN A 339 9.76 35.31 -12.04
N GLY A 340 10.58 35.00 -13.07
CA GLY A 340 11.89 35.59 -13.28
C GLY A 340 11.98 36.73 -14.29
N GLY A 341 10.92 37.06 -15.03
CA GLY A 341 10.99 38.20 -15.97
C GLY A 341 9.94 38.20 -17.07
N LYS A 342 9.42 39.38 -17.39
CA LYS A 342 8.46 39.65 -18.47
C LYS A 342 8.90 39.21 -19.88
N LEU A 343 10.17 38.80 -20.07
CA LEU A 343 10.72 38.35 -21.35
C LEU A 343 10.65 36.82 -21.55
N GLY A 344 10.54 36.02 -20.48
CA GLY A 344 10.47 34.57 -20.58
C GLY A 344 9.11 34.04 -21.05
N CYS A 345 8.03 34.75 -20.73
CA CYS A 345 6.67 34.35 -21.02
C CYS A 345 6.33 34.28 -22.53
N LEU A 346 6.86 35.17 -23.32
CA LEU A 346 6.59 35.23 -24.79
C LEU A 346 7.32 34.12 -25.57
N LEU A 347 8.47 33.67 -25.11
CA LEU A 347 9.23 32.60 -25.77
C LEU A 347 8.70 31.20 -25.42
N LEU A 348 8.12 31.00 -24.24
CA LEU A 348 7.62 29.70 -23.81
C LEU A 348 6.24 29.36 -24.40
N VAL A 349 5.35 30.31 -24.55
CA VAL A 349 4.07 30.10 -25.30
C VAL A 349 4.35 29.61 -26.71
N SER A 350 5.42 30.11 -27.36
CA SER A 350 5.86 29.66 -28.69
C SER A 350 6.40 28.21 -28.70
N VAL A 351 7.02 27.73 -27.62
CA VAL A 351 7.57 26.35 -27.55
C VAL A 351 6.52 25.30 -27.20
N ILE A 352 5.44 25.69 -26.50
CA ILE A 352 4.33 24.79 -26.15
C ILE A 352 3.33 24.62 -27.29
N TYR A 353 3.27 25.57 -28.27
CA TYR A 353 2.38 25.53 -29.43
C TYR A 353 3.06 25.01 -30.71
N TYR A 354 4.31 24.60 -30.68
CA TYR A 354 5.02 23.88 -31.74
C TYR A 354 5.49 22.49 -31.22
#